data_4999a9e6d9def358416012688d69b35a
#
_entry.id   4999a9e6d9def358416012688d69b35a
#
_cell.length_a   1.000
_cell.length_b   1.000
_cell.length_c   1.000
_cell.angle_alpha   90.00
_cell.angle_beta   90.00
_cell.angle_gamma   90.00
#
_symmetry.space_group_name_H-M   'P 1'
#
loop_
_entity.id
_entity.type
_entity.pdbx_description
1 polymer ?
#
loop_
_entity_poly.entity_id
_entity_poly.type
_entity_poly.pdbx_seq_one_letter_code
_entity_poly.pdbx_strand_id
1 'polypeptide(L)' 'MQQVGMAEIQKIFEITDPMGIHRENLVIPLGPKNPGSVKRKPNGKFEIVVDAGMDFDEWLKGLEAALRAASA' A
#
# COMPACT_ATOMS: atom_id res chain seq x y z
N MET A 1 3.00 14.20 -3.90
CA MET A 1 2.30 13.33 -4.90
C MET A 1 0.84 13.72 -4.95
N GLN A 2 0.32 13.99 -6.14
CA GLN A 2 -1.07 14.39 -6.31
C GLN A 2 -2.00 13.20 -6.55
N GLN A 3 -1.46 12.13 -7.13
CA GLN A 3 -2.26 10.96 -7.45
C GLN A 3 -1.35 9.75 -7.62
N VAL A 4 -1.84 8.59 -7.17
CA VAL A 4 -1.14 7.32 -7.35
C VAL A 4 -1.40 6.82 -8.76
N GLY A 5 -0.34 6.67 -9.54
CA GLY A 5 -0.43 6.21 -10.92
C GLY A 5 -0.07 4.75 -11.08
N MET A 6 -0.09 4.27 -12.33
CA MET A 6 0.23 2.87 -12.61
C MET A 6 1.65 2.49 -12.21
N ALA A 7 2.61 3.40 -12.37
CA ALA A 7 3.99 3.12 -11.99
C ALA A 7 4.11 2.85 -10.48
N GLU A 8 3.41 3.64 -9.67
CA GLU A 8 3.38 3.46 -8.22
C GLU A 8 2.68 2.17 -7.83
N ILE A 9 1.56 1.86 -8.48
CA ILE A 9 0.84 0.62 -8.22
C ILE A 9 1.70 -0.60 -8.55
N GLN A 10 2.44 -0.56 -9.66
CA GLN A 10 3.35 -1.65 -10.02
C GLN A 10 4.43 -1.86 -8.95
N LYS A 11 4.98 -0.79 -8.41
CA LYS A 11 5.97 -0.89 -7.34
C LYS A 11 5.38 -1.50 -6.07
N ILE A 12 4.12 -1.18 -5.76
CA ILE A 12 3.42 -1.80 -4.62
C ILE A 12 3.27 -3.30 -4.86
N PHE A 13 2.88 -3.69 -6.07
CA PHE A 13 2.74 -5.11 -6.41
C PHE A 13 4.06 -5.88 -6.30
N GLU A 14 5.19 -5.23 -6.61
CA GLU A 14 6.51 -5.86 -6.47
C GLU A 14 6.82 -6.21 -5.02
N ILE A 15 6.17 -5.56 -4.07
CA ILE A 15 6.30 -5.88 -2.65
C ILE A 15 5.27 -6.92 -2.23
N THR A 16 4.02 -6.76 -2.66
CA THR A 16 2.93 -7.61 -2.20
C THR A 16 2.93 -8.99 -2.86
N ASP A 17 3.34 -9.09 -4.12
CA ASP A 17 3.37 -10.39 -4.81
C ASP A 17 4.29 -11.40 -4.10
N PRO A 18 5.55 -11.04 -3.74
CA PRO A 18 6.42 -11.97 -3.00
C PRO A 18 5.90 -12.33 -1.61
N MET A 19 5.07 -11.47 -1.02
CA MET A 19 4.46 -11.75 0.29
C MET A 19 3.29 -12.73 0.20
N GLY A 20 2.89 -13.11 -1.00
CA GLY A 20 1.75 -14.02 -1.19
C GLY A 20 0.40 -13.32 -1.11
N ILE A 21 0.37 -12.00 -1.16
CA ILE A 21 -0.88 -11.24 -1.12
C ILE A 21 -1.37 -11.06 -2.55
N HIS A 22 -2.55 -11.60 -2.84
CA HIS A 22 -3.13 -11.47 -4.18
C HIS A 22 -3.53 -10.03 -4.47
N ARG A 23 -3.29 -9.59 -5.71
CA ARG A 23 -3.60 -8.22 -6.12
C ARG A 23 -5.08 -7.89 -5.95
N GLU A 24 -5.95 -8.86 -6.17
CA GLU A 24 -7.40 -8.69 -6.01
C GLU A 24 -7.81 -8.44 -4.55
N ASN A 25 -6.93 -8.74 -3.60
CA ASN A 25 -7.15 -8.48 -2.18
C ASN A 25 -6.60 -7.14 -1.73
N LEU A 26 -6.14 -6.33 -2.67
CA LEU A 26 -5.62 -5.00 -2.37
C LEU A 26 -6.61 -3.93 -2.79
N VAL A 27 -6.81 -2.95 -1.92
CA VAL A 27 -7.57 -1.74 -2.23
C VAL A 27 -6.60 -0.58 -2.12
N ILE A 28 -6.29 0.05 -3.25
CA ILE A 28 -5.31 1.13 -3.32
C ILE A 28 -6.01 2.37 -3.86
N PRO A 29 -6.51 3.26 -2.97
CA PRO A 29 -7.13 4.50 -3.44
C PRO A 29 -6.12 5.32 -4.24
N LEU A 30 -6.55 5.90 -5.35
CA LEU A 30 -5.67 6.70 -6.20
C LEU A 30 -5.34 8.06 -5.60
N GLY A 31 -6.13 8.52 -4.61
CA GLY A 31 -5.85 9.75 -3.90
C GLY A 31 -5.03 9.48 -2.65
N PRO A 32 -3.77 9.91 -2.60
CA PRO A 32 -2.97 9.77 -1.39
C PRO A 32 -3.50 10.71 -0.30
N LYS A 33 -3.21 10.37 0.96
CA LYS A 33 -3.63 11.16 2.11
C LYS A 33 -2.45 11.41 3.04
N ASN A 34 -2.59 12.39 3.89
CA ASN A 34 -1.60 12.72 4.90
C ASN A 34 -2.26 12.66 6.29
N PRO A 35 -1.94 11.66 7.12
CA PRO A 35 -1.01 10.56 6.84
C PRO A 35 -1.63 9.46 5.98
N GLY A 36 -0.76 8.66 5.37
CA GLY A 36 -1.17 7.42 4.75
C GLY A 36 -1.44 6.33 5.79
N SER A 37 -1.93 5.19 5.34
CA SER A 37 -2.22 4.09 6.25
C SER A 37 -2.23 2.74 5.52
N VAL A 38 -1.99 1.69 6.29
CA VAL A 38 -2.14 0.32 5.80
C VAL A 38 -3.03 -0.41 6.82
N LYS A 39 -4.17 -0.92 6.35
CA LYS A 39 -5.14 -1.57 7.23
C LYS A 39 -5.62 -2.88 6.62
N ARG A 40 -5.86 -3.87 7.47
CA ARG A 40 -6.56 -5.07 7.06
C ARG A 40 -8.04 -4.88 7.34
N LYS A 41 -8.86 -5.07 6.32
CA LYS A 41 -10.31 -4.91 6.46
C LYS A 41 -10.95 -6.21 6.95
N PRO A 42 -12.16 -6.13 7.53
CA PRO A 42 -12.86 -7.33 8.02
C PRO A 42 -13.10 -8.38 6.94
N ASN A 43 -13.17 -7.98 5.66
CA ASN A 43 -13.36 -8.91 4.54
C ASN A 43 -12.07 -9.61 4.09
N GLY A 44 -10.96 -9.40 4.83
CA GLY A 44 -9.67 -10.00 4.50
C GLY A 44 -8.84 -9.23 3.49
N LYS A 45 -9.36 -8.14 2.94
CA LYS A 45 -8.61 -7.30 2.01
C LYS A 45 -7.75 -6.30 2.76
N PHE A 46 -6.68 -5.84 2.11
CA PHE A 46 -5.80 -4.80 2.66
C PHE A 46 -6.09 -3.48 1.96
N GLU A 47 -6.27 -2.43 2.74
CA GLU A 47 -6.37 -1.07 2.20
C GLU A 47 -5.05 -0.37 2.39
N ILE A 48 -4.44 0.05 1.29
CA ILE A 48 -3.14 0.71 1.27
C ILE A 48 -3.35 2.15 0.80
N VAL A 49 -3.27 3.10 1.73
CA VAL A 49 -3.38 4.53 1.42
C VAL A 49 -1.98 5.12 1.41
N VAL A 50 -1.55 5.60 0.25
CA VAL A 50 -0.21 6.18 0.08
C VAL A 50 -0.12 7.50 0.84
N ASP A 51 1.02 7.71 1.53
CA ASP A 51 1.23 8.92 2.31
C ASP A 51 1.63 10.08 1.40
N ALA A 52 0.81 11.12 1.36
CA ALA A 52 1.05 12.30 0.54
C ALA A 52 2.14 13.20 1.10
N GLY A 53 2.50 13.03 2.38
CA GLY A 53 3.53 13.81 3.04
C GLY A 53 4.93 13.22 2.94
N MET A 54 5.08 12.06 2.29
CA MET A 54 6.37 11.39 2.13
C MET A 54 6.73 11.22 0.66
N ASP A 55 8.02 11.16 0.38
CA ASP A 55 8.47 10.68 -0.92
C ASP A 55 8.01 9.24 -1.10
N PHE A 56 7.50 8.91 -2.28
CA PHE A 56 6.92 7.59 -2.53
C PHE A 56 7.90 6.45 -2.28
N ASP A 57 9.15 6.59 -2.75
CA ASP A 57 10.13 5.53 -2.59
C ASP A 57 10.50 5.33 -1.11
N GLU A 58 10.54 6.40 -0.33
CA GLU A 58 10.77 6.30 1.12
C GLU A 58 9.60 5.61 1.82
N TRP A 59 8.37 5.97 1.46
CA TRP A 59 7.18 5.33 1.99
C TRP A 59 7.18 3.83 1.64
N LEU A 60 7.58 3.50 0.41
CA LEU A 60 7.59 2.14 -0.08
C LEU A 60 8.52 1.23 0.74
N LYS A 61 9.62 1.77 1.24
CA LYS A 61 10.57 1.00 2.06
C LYS A 61 9.94 0.45 3.34
N GLY A 62 8.93 1.13 3.88
CA GLY A 62 8.24 0.68 5.08
C GLY A 62 6.99 -0.14 4.81
N LEU A 63 6.62 -0.33 3.55
CA LEU A 63 5.34 -0.95 3.21
C LEU A 63 5.27 -2.41 3.64
N GLU A 64 6.33 -3.19 3.42
CA GLU A 64 6.33 -4.60 3.80
C GLU A 64 6.12 -4.78 5.30
N ALA A 65 6.83 -4.01 6.10
CA ALA A 65 6.69 -4.07 7.57
C ALA A 65 5.27 -3.67 8.00
N ALA A 66 4.70 -2.65 7.37
CA ALA A 66 3.34 -2.21 7.66
C ALA A 66 2.32 -3.28 7.31
N LEU A 67 2.51 -3.98 6.19
CA LEU A 67 1.62 -5.07 5.79
C LEU A 67 1.73 -6.26 6.74
N ARG A 68 2.94 -6.60 7.19
CA ARG A 68 3.13 -7.68 8.15
C ARG A 68 2.46 -7.34 9.49
N ALA A 69 2.58 -6.10 9.93
CA ALA A 69 1.93 -5.66 11.17
C ALA A 69 0.40 -5.70 11.03
N ALA A 70 -0.13 -5.33 9.87
CA ALA A 70 -1.57 -5.33 9.64
C ALA A 70 -2.14 -6.74 9.54
N SER A 71 -1.33 -7.73 9.16
CA SER A 71 -1.77 -9.12 9.01
C SER A 71 -1.61 -9.93 10.30
N ALA A 72 -0.93 -9.36 11.28
CA ALA A 72 -0.68 -10.05 12.55
C ALA A 72 -1.94 -10.17 13.42
#